data_83032e0e43722907de756a8f1aa3011f
#
_entry.id   83032e0e43722907de756a8f1aa3011f
#
_cell.length_a   1.000
_cell.length_b   1.000
_cell.length_c   1.000
_cell.angle_alpha   90.00
_cell.angle_beta   90.00
_cell.angle_gamma   90.00
#
_symmetry.space_group_name_H-M   'P 1'
#
loop_
_entity.id
_entity.type
_entity.pdbx_description
1 polymer ?
#
loop_
_entity_poly.entity_id
_entity_poly.type
_entity_poly.pdbx_seq_one_letter_code
_entity_poly.pdbx_strand_id
1 'polypeptide(L)'
;MNKFILTLAAVLLSMAASADNSTKTYTVTVAYDGTKAVVTIPDAIAGYVSNLNGESSHVKLLQSSTSTQNPGEIIYSLSGQSENGEFYFTGEYKMTMLLNGLTLANPDSSAVHIKDGKRIKVSMAANTVNTLSDGVADSTSKGCFHCKGHTEFAGKGTLNVSSSFNHAIYSKEYVEVKNCTINVTGAKKDGIHCQQYFLMSSGELNINGVEDDGIQVELKDTVQTGILKDHEDENSGNFYMSGGSLSINNLGGYCIKTVGSIAFSGGKQLFDTNNIKDYATTAILQPRTTLDDAQSPVQVYDLQGRRMPHDAMLPRGIYIVKEGGKTRKMTMK
;
A
#
# COMPACT_ATOMS: atom_id res chain seq x y z
N MET A 1 -52.30 69.44 13.92
CA MET A 1 -51.15 68.73 14.61
C MET A 1 -51.36 67.22 14.42
N ASN A 2 -50.78 66.68 13.34
CA ASN A 2 -50.86 65.24 13.05
C ASN A 2 -49.53 64.62 13.44
N LYS A 3 -49.60 63.71 14.42
CA LYS A 3 -48.42 62.88 14.81
C LYS A 3 -48.38 61.67 13.91
N PHE A 4 -47.35 61.58 13.09
CA PHE A 4 -47.00 60.35 12.38
C PHE A 4 -46.27 59.40 13.33
N ILE A 5 -46.87 58.25 13.57
CA ILE A 5 -46.22 57.14 14.27
C ILE A 5 -45.50 56.30 13.22
N LEU A 6 -44.17 56.28 13.27
CA LEU A 6 -43.31 55.45 12.44
C LEU A 6 -43.13 54.08 13.08
N THR A 7 -43.80 53.07 12.53
CA THR A 7 -43.63 51.68 13.02
C THR A 7 -42.43 51.10 12.33
N LEU A 8 -41.32 50.87 13.08
CA LEU A 8 -40.11 50.19 12.60
C LEU A 8 -40.36 48.68 12.65
N ALA A 9 -40.59 48.06 11.51
CA ALA A 9 -40.65 46.60 11.40
C ALA A 9 -39.19 46.04 11.36
N ALA A 10 -38.76 45.40 12.44
CA ALA A 10 -37.52 44.64 12.50
C ALA A 10 -37.72 43.34 11.74
N VAL A 11 -37.10 43.21 10.56
CA VAL A 11 -36.96 41.94 9.85
C VAL A 11 -35.85 41.19 10.48
N LEU A 12 -36.18 40.17 11.28
CA LEU A 12 -35.23 39.15 11.74
C LEU A 12 -34.87 38.26 10.55
N LEU A 13 -33.73 38.53 9.96
CA LEU A 13 -33.11 37.62 8.98
C LEU A 13 -32.45 36.47 9.79
N SER A 14 -33.13 35.36 9.91
CA SER A 14 -32.54 34.13 10.41
C SER A 14 -31.50 33.61 9.40
N MET A 15 -30.25 33.93 9.59
CA MET A 15 -29.16 33.23 8.93
C MET A 15 -29.13 31.81 9.47
N ALA A 16 -29.67 30.87 8.70
CA ALA A 16 -29.36 29.48 8.87
C ALA A 16 -27.85 29.33 8.58
N ALA A 17 -27.06 29.15 9.64
CA ALA A 17 -25.68 28.72 9.50
C ALA A 17 -25.74 27.31 8.89
N SER A 18 -25.42 27.19 7.60
CA SER A 18 -25.11 25.89 7.01
C SER A 18 -23.91 25.38 7.79
N ALA A 19 -24.09 24.31 8.55
CA ALA A 19 -22.98 23.59 9.14
C ALA A 19 -22.12 23.08 7.96
N ASP A 20 -20.98 23.73 7.77
CA ASP A 20 -19.98 23.30 6.81
C ASP A 20 -19.45 21.95 7.34
N ASN A 21 -19.90 20.88 6.69
CA ASN A 21 -19.53 19.49 7.03
C ASN A 21 -18.16 19.15 6.43
N SER A 22 -17.27 20.13 6.27
CA SER A 22 -15.88 19.92 5.96
C SER A 22 -15.25 19.24 7.18
N THR A 23 -14.87 17.97 7.04
CA THR A 23 -14.09 17.25 8.05
C THR A 23 -12.80 18.05 8.27
N LYS A 24 -12.67 18.69 9.45
CA LYS A 24 -11.46 19.41 9.83
C LYS A 24 -10.29 18.43 9.80
N THR A 25 -9.29 18.72 8.99
CA THR A 25 -8.04 17.97 8.98
C THR A 25 -7.04 18.68 9.88
N TYR A 26 -6.48 17.96 10.84
CA TYR A 26 -5.46 18.48 11.74
C TYR A 26 -4.08 18.02 11.32
N THR A 27 -3.08 18.87 11.54
CA THR A 27 -1.68 18.56 11.24
C THR A 27 -0.84 18.67 12.51
N VAL A 28 -0.22 17.56 12.89
CA VAL A 28 0.88 17.52 13.86
C VAL A 28 2.17 17.70 13.10
N THR A 29 3.04 18.65 13.51
CA THR A 29 4.34 18.83 12.88
C THR A 29 5.44 18.23 13.72
N VAL A 30 6.39 17.57 13.08
CA VAL A 30 7.60 17.00 13.68
C VAL A 30 8.78 17.53 12.88
N ALA A 31 9.54 18.45 13.48
CA ALA A 31 10.68 19.10 12.84
C ALA A 31 11.98 18.69 13.53
N TYR A 32 12.81 17.92 12.85
CA TYR A 32 14.12 17.47 13.33
C TYR A 32 15.17 18.54 13.06
N ASP A 33 16.01 18.85 14.06
CA ASP A 33 17.08 19.86 13.98
C ASP A 33 18.51 19.27 14.02
N GLY A 34 18.62 17.95 13.96
CA GLY A 34 19.88 17.19 14.08
C GLY A 34 20.05 16.52 15.43
N THR A 35 19.63 17.17 16.50
CA THR A 35 19.84 16.70 17.89
C THR A 35 18.54 16.32 18.59
N LYS A 36 17.46 16.96 18.23
CA LYS A 36 16.11 16.74 18.76
C LYS A 36 15.06 16.99 17.68
N ALA A 37 13.82 16.76 18.02
CA ALA A 37 12.69 17.16 17.20
C ALA A 37 11.71 18.03 17.99
N VAL A 38 11.24 19.08 17.37
CA VAL A 38 10.14 19.90 17.88
C VAL A 38 8.83 19.31 17.38
N VAL A 39 7.99 18.85 18.30
CA VAL A 39 6.65 18.33 18.00
C VAL A 39 5.62 19.38 18.37
N THR A 40 4.83 19.83 17.37
CA THR A 40 3.73 20.77 17.59
C THR A 40 2.40 20.07 17.37
N ILE A 41 1.61 19.98 18.42
CA ILE A 41 0.28 19.36 18.42
C ILE A 41 -0.75 20.48 18.56
N PRO A 42 -1.71 20.65 17.62
CA PRO A 42 -2.76 21.63 17.76
C PRO A 42 -3.61 21.40 19.01
N ASP A 43 -3.98 22.46 19.73
CA ASP A 43 -4.76 22.39 20.98
C ASP A 43 -6.05 21.59 20.81
N ALA A 44 -6.69 21.71 19.64
CA ALA A 44 -7.94 21.01 19.33
C ALA A 44 -7.83 19.48 19.36
N ILE A 45 -6.63 18.93 19.23
CA ILE A 45 -6.36 17.49 19.24
C ILE A 45 -5.37 17.06 20.33
N ALA A 46 -4.96 17.96 21.20
CA ALA A 46 -4.02 17.66 22.29
C ALA A 46 -4.52 16.58 23.26
N GLY A 47 -5.84 16.36 23.34
CA GLY A 47 -6.44 15.27 24.10
C GLY A 47 -6.35 13.89 23.41
N TYR A 48 -5.96 13.85 22.13
CA TYR A 48 -5.89 12.61 21.33
C TYR A 48 -4.48 12.20 20.94
N VAL A 49 -3.57 13.16 20.85
CA VAL A 49 -2.18 12.92 20.45
C VAL A 49 -1.26 13.30 21.59
N SER A 50 -0.37 12.39 21.96
CA SER A 50 0.64 12.62 23.00
C SER A 50 2.04 12.38 22.44
N ASN A 51 2.97 13.27 22.75
CA ASN A 51 4.39 13.04 22.56
C ASN A 51 4.99 12.44 23.83
N LEU A 52 5.41 11.18 23.76
CA LEU A 52 5.84 10.40 24.92
C LEU A 52 7.31 10.64 25.30
N ASN A 53 8.14 11.18 24.39
CA ASN A 53 9.57 11.36 24.59
C ASN A 53 10.00 12.85 24.74
N GLY A 54 9.05 13.79 24.74
CA GLY A 54 9.37 15.22 24.82
C GLY A 54 10.24 15.71 23.65
N GLU A 55 11.25 16.50 23.94
CA GLU A 55 12.16 17.06 22.92
C GLU A 55 13.32 16.10 22.57
N SER A 56 13.00 14.92 22.08
CA SER A 56 13.98 13.91 21.66
C SER A 56 14.04 13.80 20.15
N SER A 57 15.20 13.41 19.57
CA SER A 57 15.28 12.99 18.18
C SER A 57 14.60 11.63 17.93
N HIS A 58 14.41 10.83 18.99
CA HIS A 58 13.58 9.61 18.95
C HIS A 58 12.14 9.97 19.33
N VAL A 59 11.38 10.47 18.37
CA VAL A 59 10.01 10.92 18.58
C VAL A 59 9.09 9.69 18.76
N LYS A 60 8.32 9.68 19.85
CA LYS A 60 7.30 8.65 20.12
C LYS A 60 5.94 9.28 20.28
N LEU A 61 5.08 9.10 19.28
CA LEU A 61 3.71 9.60 19.30
C LEU A 61 2.72 8.49 19.60
N LEU A 62 1.74 8.81 20.41
CA LEU A 62 0.56 8.00 20.66
C LEU A 62 -0.68 8.76 20.22
N GLN A 63 -1.46 8.20 19.31
CA GLN A 63 -2.81 8.66 19.00
C GLN A 63 -3.81 7.71 19.68
N SER A 64 -4.46 8.19 20.74
CA SER A 64 -5.53 7.46 21.37
C SER A 64 -6.83 7.64 20.58
N SER A 65 -7.51 6.54 20.28
CA SER A 65 -8.87 6.57 19.74
C SER A 65 -9.86 6.31 20.88
N THR A 66 -10.60 7.30 21.29
CA THR A 66 -11.87 7.04 21.96
C THR A 66 -12.94 7.05 20.88
N SER A 67 -13.67 5.97 20.72
CA SER A 67 -14.62 5.72 19.63
C SER A 67 -15.72 6.78 19.44
N THR A 68 -15.90 7.68 20.39
CA THR A 68 -16.95 8.71 20.37
C THR A 68 -16.45 10.13 20.07
N GLN A 69 -15.13 10.37 20.04
CA GLN A 69 -14.55 11.71 19.92
C GLN A 69 -13.33 11.76 18.99
N ASN A 70 -13.23 10.85 18.02
CA ASN A 70 -12.09 10.84 17.10
C ASN A 70 -12.11 12.11 16.22
N PRO A 71 -11.03 12.89 16.19
CA PRO A 71 -10.93 14.10 15.36
C PRO A 71 -10.86 13.77 13.86
N GLY A 72 -10.89 12.50 13.47
CA GLY A 72 -10.72 12.06 12.10
C GLY A 72 -9.27 11.69 11.78
N GLU A 73 -8.94 11.68 10.51
CA GLU A 73 -7.59 11.41 10.02
C GLU A 73 -6.67 12.59 10.32
N ILE A 74 -5.57 12.32 11.04
CA ILE A 74 -4.56 13.32 11.39
C ILE A 74 -3.39 13.20 10.40
N ILE A 75 -2.89 14.36 9.97
CA ILE A 75 -1.65 14.46 9.19
C ILE A 75 -0.48 14.65 10.15
N TYR A 76 0.53 13.80 10.05
CA TYR A 76 1.81 13.94 10.72
C TYR A 76 2.85 14.41 9.72
N SER A 77 3.19 15.69 9.74
CA SER A 77 4.15 16.31 8.82
C SER A 77 5.55 16.26 9.41
N LEU A 78 6.42 15.47 8.78
CA LEU A 78 7.80 15.23 9.21
C LEU A 78 8.77 15.98 8.31
N SER A 79 9.70 16.72 8.88
CA SER A 79 10.69 17.52 8.16
C SER A 79 12.01 17.63 8.91
N GLY A 80 13.05 18.16 8.24
CA GLY A 80 14.36 18.38 8.83
C GLY A 80 15.23 17.13 8.81
N GLN A 81 16.21 17.05 9.70
CA GLN A 81 17.19 15.98 9.65
C GLN A 81 17.63 15.50 11.04
N SER A 82 17.99 14.23 11.15
CA SER A 82 18.71 13.65 12.28
C SER A 82 19.51 12.42 11.83
N GLU A 83 20.77 12.34 12.28
CA GLU A 83 21.64 11.17 12.05
C GLU A 83 21.42 10.07 13.11
N ASN A 84 20.73 10.38 14.18
CA ASN A 84 20.33 9.44 15.22
C ASN A 84 18.93 9.83 15.74
N GLY A 85 17.91 9.41 15.03
CA GLY A 85 16.53 9.73 15.33
C GLY A 85 15.55 8.67 14.85
N GLU A 86 14.36 8.73 15.39
CA GLU A 86 13.27 7.79 15.10
C GLU A 86 11.96 8.54 15.00
N PHE A 87 11.09 8.07 14.13
CA PHE A 87 9.66 8.34 14.21
C PHE A 87 8.92 7.07 14.60
N TYR A 88 8.54 6.96 15.85
CA TYR A 88 7.76 5.85 16.38
C TYR A 88 6.32 6.26 16.61
N PHE A 89 5.37 5.54 16.05
CA PHE A 89 3.95 5.85 16.13
C PHE A 89 3.14 4.66 16.63
N THR A 90 2.27 4.90 17.58
CA THR A 90 1.25 3.95 18.02
C THR A 90 -0.12 4.59 17.92
N GLY A 91 -1.06 3.89 17.32
CA GLY A 91 -2.42 4.37 17.14
C GLY A 91 -3.37 3.24 16.76
N GLU A 92 -4.64 3.59 16.61
CA GLU A 92 -5.71 2.67 16.20
C GLU A 92 -6.62 3.31 15.14
N TYR A 93 -6.12 4.34 14.44
CA TYR A 93 -6.91 5.06 13.45
C TYR A 93 -6.08 5.40 12.21
N LYS A 94 -6.73 5.54 11.07
CA LYS A 94 -6.11 5.97 9.82
C LYS A 94 -5.32 7.26 10.02
N MET A 95 -4.13 7.32 9.43
CA MET A 95 -3.31 8.54 9.45
C MET A 95 -2.68 8.82 8.09
N THR A 96 -2.29 10.07 7.87
CA THR A 96 -1.40 10.47 6.80
C THR A 96 -0.05 10.90 7.39
N MET A 97 1.03 10.22 7.00
CA MET A 97 2.40 10.69 7.22
C MET A 97 2.81 11.51 6.00
N LEU A 98 3.06 12.81 6.19
CA LEU A 98 3.55 13.70 5.15
C LEU A 98 5.07 13.87 5.32
N LEU A 99 5.85 13.30 4.41
CA LEU A 99 7.29 13.50 4.33
C LEU A 99 7.58 14.79 3.57
N ASN A 100 8.12 15.78 4.27
CA ASN A 100 8.30 17.14 3.78
C ASN A 100 9.77 17.58 3.89
N GLY A 101 10.66 16.94 3.16
CA GLY A 101 12.10 17.20 3.22
C GLY A 101 12.74 16.59 4.45
N LEU A 102 12.42 15.34 4.76
CA LEU A 102 12.95 14.62 5.92
C LEU A 102 14.22 13.84 5.53
N THR A 103 15.27 13.96 6.33
CA THR A 103 16.41 13.04 6.33
C THR A 103 16.55 12.44 7.72
N LEU A 104 16.25 11.16 7.87
CA LEU A 104 16.21 10.48 9.16
C LEU A 104 17.01 9.18 9.11
N ALA A 105 18.03 9.11 9.94
CA ALA A 105 18.81 7.91 10.17
C ALA A 105 18.62 7.42 11.60
N ASN A 106 18.50 6.10 11.78
CA ASN A 106 18.51 5.47 13.08
C ASN A 106 19.55 4.35 13.10
N PRO A 107 20.75 4.58 13.68
CA PRO A 107 21.79 3.56 13.70
C PRO A 107 21.43 2.27 14.45
N ASP A 108 20.47 2.34 15.36
CA ASP A 108 20.15 1.25 16.29
C ASP A 108 18.86 0.50 15.97
N SER A 109 17.97 1.06 15.12
CA SER A 109 16.66 0.47 14.83
C SER A 109 16.05 1.04 13.53
N SER A 110 14.76 0.80 13.28
CA SER A 110 14.01 1.44 12.19
C SER A 110 14.06 2.97 12.28
N ALA A 111 14.27 3.68 11.18
CA ALA A 111 14.09 5.13 11.14
C ALA A 111 12.62 5.51 11.32
N VAL A 112 11.71 4.72 10.76
CA VAL A 112 10.26 4.87 10.93
C VAL A 112 9.66 3.56 11.40
N HIS A 113 8.95 3.58 12.52
CA HIS A 113 8.27 2.42 13.08
C HIS A 113 6.82 2.73 13.45
N ILE A 114 5.88 2.16 12.72
CA ILE A 114 4.44 2.39 12.88
C ILE A 114 3.76 1.13 13.41
N LYS A 115 3.26 1.18 14.64
CA LYS A 115 2.52 0.10 15.31
C LYS A 115 1.00 0.24 15.20
N ASP A 116 0.52 0.94 14.21
CA ASP A 116 -0.89 1.06 13.89
C ASP A 116 -1.25 0.07 12.78
N GLY A 117 -2.28 -0.74 12.98
CA GLY A 117 -2.79 -1.73 12.03
C GLY A 117 -3.88 -1.19 11.10
N LYS A 118 -4.01 0.13 10.96
CA LYS A 118 -4.95 0.75 10.03
C LYS A 118 -4.24 1.23 8.76
N ARG A 119 -4.99 1.87 7.87
CA ARG A 119 -4.43 2.46 6.66
C ARG A 119 -3.49 3.64 6.99
N ILE A 120 -2.26 3.52 6.57
CA ILE A 120 -1.21 4.51 6.72
C ILE A 120 -0.86 5.06 5.34
N LYS A 121 -1.29 6.28 5.04
CA LYS A 121 -0.90 6.97 3.82
C LYS A 121 0.44 7.67 4.05
N VAL A 122 1.46 7.29 3.28
CA VAL A 122 2.78 7.92 3.28
C VAL A 122 2.86 8.82 2.06
N SER A 123 2.70 10.12 2.26
CA SER A 123 2.67 11.11 1.19
C SER A 123 3.99 11.89 1.13
N MET A 124 4.68 11.88 0.01
CA MET A 124 5.84 12.71 -0.23
C MET A 124 5.38 14.08 -0.77
N ALA A 125 5.72 15.17 -0.07
CA ALA A 125 5.40 16.53 -0.52
C ALA A 125 6.04 16.81 -1.89
N ALA A 126 5.36 17.57 -2.72
CA ALA A 126 5.87 17.87 -4.07
C ALA A 126 7.22 18.60 -4.01
N ASN A 127 8.11 18.23 -4.92
CA ASN A 127 9.47 18.79 -5.01
C ASN A 127 10.36 18.57 -3.78
N THR A 128 10.02 17.61 -2.91
CA THR A 128 10.88 17.23 -1.80
C THR A 128 11.59 15.91 -2.08
N VAL A 129 12.79 15.81 -1.51
CA VAL A 129 13.54 14.54 -1.40
C VAL A 129 13.58 14.18 0.08
N ASN A 130 13.18 12.95 0.37
CA ASN A 130 13.17 12.41 1.72
C ASN A 130 14.10 11.20 1.76
N THR A 131 14.84 11.02 2.84
CA THR A 131 15.80 9.94 2.99
C THR A 131 15.63 9.25 4.33
N LEU A 132 15.51 7.94 4.31
CA LEU A 132 15.47 7.09 5.48
C LEU A 132 16.62 6.08 5.43
N SER A 133 17.33 5.91 6.53
CA SER A 133 18.35 4.88 6.67
C SER A 133 18.36 4.30 8.08
N ASP A 134 18.73 3.03 8.19
CA ASP A 134 18.95 2.35 9.45
C ASP A 134 20.40 1.86 9.59
N GLY A 135 20.72 1.36 10.77
CA GLY A 135 21.97 0.69 11.06
C GLY A 135 21.77 -0.71 11.61
N VAL A 136 22.48 -1.06 12.65
CA VAL A 136 22.35 -2.37 13.33
C VAL A 136 21.08 -2.35 14.17
N ALA A 137 20.02 -2.93 13.64
CA ALA A 137 18.73 -2.93 14.27
C ALA A 137 18.62 -3.90 15.45
N ASP A 138 17.71 -3.61 16.35
CA ASP A 138 17.26 -4.60 17.33
C ASP A 138 16.54 -5.77 16.65
N SER A 139 16.42 -6.90 17.36
CA SER A 139 15.82 -8.13 16.82
C SER A 139 14.32 -8.00 16.48
N THR A 140 13.67 -6.90 16.83
CA THR A 140 12.25 -6.66 16.60
C THR A 140 12.00 -5.82 15.34
N SER A 141 13.01 -5.11 14.85
CA SER A 141 12.93 -4.32 13.63
C SER A 141 12.90 -5.21 12.39
N LYS A 142 11.94 -4.96 11.51
CA LYS A 142 11.76 -5.70 10.26
C LYS A 142 12.21 -4.91 9.03
N GLY A 143 12.48 -3.62 9.16
CA GLY A 143 12.89 -2.76 8.06
C GLY A 143 13.21 -1.35 8.51
N CYS A 144 13.91 -0.59 7.67
CA CYS A 144 14.16 0.83 7.89
C CYS A 144 12.84 1.62 8.02
N PHE A 145 11.92 1.38 7.09
CA PHE A 145 10.52 1.75 7.22
C PHE A 145 9.74 0.51 7.63
N HIS A 146 9.25 0.46 8.86
CA HIS A 146 8.51 -0.68 9.43
C HIS A 146 7.09 -0.28 9.78
N CYS A 147 6.10 -0.85 9.10
CA CYS A 147 4.68 -0.59 9.32
C CYS A 147 3.90 -1.87 9.65
N LYS A 148 3.05 -1.79 10.66
CA LYS A 148 2.13 -2.90 11.01
C LYS A 148 0.86 -2.90 10.15
N GLY A 149 0.45 -1.74 9.63
CA GLY A 149 -0.81 -1.55 8.89
C GLY A 149 -0.64 -1.53 7.38
N HIS A 150 -1.73 -1.23 6.69
CA HIS A 150 -1.77 -0.99 5.26
C HIS A 150 -0.91 0.23 4.89
N THR A 151 -0.01 0.10 3.95
CA THR A 151 0.94 1.17 3.59
C THR A 151 0.69 1.67 2.18
N GLU A 152 0.20 2.91 2.05
CA GLU A 152 -0.06 3.56 0.76
C GLU A 152 0.94 4.67 0.50
N PHE A 153 1.94 4.43 -0.35
CA PHE A 153 2.88 5.45 -0.80
C PHE A 153 2.29 6.31 -1.91
N ALA A 154 2.29 7.62 -1.70
CA ALA A 154 1.70 8.58 -2.65
C ALA A 154 2.45 9.92 -2.65
N GLY A 155 1.99 10.87 -3.46
CA GLY A 155 2.52 12.23 -3.53
C GLY A 155 3.33 12.47 -4.79
N LYS A 156 4.07 13.60 -4.83
CA LYS A 156 4.87 14.01 -5.99
C LYS A 156 6.33 14.26 -5.64
N GLY A 157 6.76 13.84 -4.47
CA GLY A 157 8.15 13.88 -4.03
C GLY A 157 8.84 12.53 -4.19
N THR A 158 10.07 12.48 -3.69
CA THR A 158 10.94 11.30 -3.72
C THR A 158 11.20 10.80 -2.31
N LEU A 159 11.23 9.48 -2.16
CA LEU A 159 11.67 8.79 -0.95
C LEU A 159 12.86 7.89 -1.31
N ASN A 160 14.00 8.13 -0.70
CA ASN A 160 15.17 7.25 -0.74
C ASN A 160 15.18 6.43 0.55
N VAL A 161 15.33 5.11 0.46
CA VAL A 161 15.38 4.21 1.62
C VAL A 161 16.55 3.25 1.48
N SER A 162 17.28 3.06 2.57
CA SER A 162 18.30 1.99 2.68
C SER A 162 18.22 1.30 4.02
N SER A 163 18.53 0.01 4.05
CA SER A 163 18.61 -0.77 5.28
C SER A 163 19.92 -1.54 5.34
N SER A 164 20.65 -1.35 6.42
CA SER A 164 21.89 -2.07 6.71
C SER A 164 21.67 -3.38 7.47
N PHE A 165 20.46 -3.65 7.92
CA PHE A 165 20.16 -4.80 8.76
C PHE A 165 19.09 -5.74 8.22
N ASN A 166 17.99 -5.22 7.64
CA ASN A 166 16.83 -6.03 7.24
C ASN A 166 16.25 -5.55 5.89
N HIS A 167 14.93 -5.53 5.73
CA HIS A 167 14.28 -5.00 4.54
C HIS A 167 14.38 -3.46 4.50
N ALA A 168 14.43 -2.84 3.33
CA ALA A 168 14.33 -1.39 3.26
C ALA A 168 12.93 -0.92 3.68
N ILE A 169 11.89 -1.54 3.13
CA ILE A 169 10.49 -1.29 3.48
C ILE A 169 9.83 -2.62 3.91
N TYR A 170 9.24 -2.62 5.10
CA TYR A 170 8.44 -3.73 5.60
C TYR A 170 7.03 -3.27 5.95
N SER A 171 6.02 -3.94 5.41
CA SER A 171 4.62 -3.78 5.81
C SER A 171 4.02 -5.13 6.21
N LYS A 172 3.38 -5.21 7.38
CA LYS A 172 2.69 -6.43 7.81
C LYS A 172 1.37 -6.65 7.06
N GLU A 173 0.97 -5.70 6.24
CA GLU A 173 -0.22 -5.74 5.41
C GLU A 173 0.17 -5.32 3.98
N TYR A 174 -0.78 -4.89 3.15
CA TYR A 174 -0.46 -4.57 1.76
C TYR A 174 0.44 -3.32 1.61
N VAL A 175 1.08 -3.24 0.46
CA VAL A 175 1.77 -2.03 0.00
C VAL A 175 1.16 -1.57 -1.32
N GLU A 176 0.77 -0.31 -1.39
CA GLU A 176 0.36 0.37 -2.63
C GLU A 176 1.35 1.50 -2.98
N VAL A 177 1.69 1.64 -4.28
CA VAL A 177 2.55 2.70 -4.82
C VAL A 177 1.81 3.47 -5.91
N LYS A 178 1.69 4.81 -5.70
CA LYS A 178 0.94 5.68 -6.61
C LYS A 178 1.51 7.10 -6.68
N ASN A 179 1.81 7.58 -7.87
CA ASN A 179 2.21 8.98 -8.16
C ASN A 179 3.42 9.51 -7.37
N CYS A 180 4.34 8.65 -6.95
CA CYS A 180 5.55 9.04 -6.22
C CYS A 180 6.76 8.35 -6.80
N THR A 181 7.95 8.80 -6.39
CA THR A 181 9.22 8.13 -6.68
C THR A 181 9.76 7.51 -5.40
N ILE A 182 10.04 6.21 -5.44
CA ILE A 182 10.69 5.49 -4.34
C ILE A 182 11.99 4.88 -4.88
N ASN A 183 13.10 5.15 -4.21
CA ASN A 183 14.39 4.56 -4.49
C ASN A 183 14.85 3.75 -3.29
N VAL A 184 14.88 2.44 -3.41
CA VAL A 184 15.60 1.55 -2.50
C VAL A 184 17.04 1.49 -2.97
N THR A 185 17.96 2.01 -2.16
CA THR A 185 19.37 2.14 -2.50
C THR A 185 20.27 1.09 -1.86
N GLY A 186 19.66 0.15 -1.16
CA GLY A 186 20.29 -1.00 -0.52
C GLY A 186 19.40 -1.62 0.53
N ALA A 187 19.48 -2.94 0.68
CA ALA A 187 18.88 -3.65 1.80
C ALA A 187 19.65 -4.93 2.08
N LYS A 188 19.70 -5.32 3.35
CA LYS A 188 20.31 -6.58 3.81
C LYS A 188 19.45 -7.80 3.49
N LYS A 189 18.17 -7.56 3.28
CA LYS A 189 17.19 -8.52 2.78
C LYS A 189 16.46 -7.92 1.59
N ASP A 190 15.13 -8.01 1.56
CA ASP A 190 14.33 -7.54 0.44
C ASP A 190 14.29 -6.00 0.34
N GLY A 191 14.13 -5.51 -0.85
CA GLY A 191 13.84 -4.10 -1.07
C GLY A 191 12.51 -3.70 -0.45
N ILE A 192 11.45 -4.42 -0.80
CA ILE A 192 10.13 -4.30 -0.19
C ILE A 192 9.64 -5.69 0.21
N HIS A 193 9.28 -5.83 1.48
CA HIS A 193 8.61 -7.01 1.99
C HIS A 193 7.23 -6.63 2.51
N CYS A 194 6.19 -7.20 1.94
CA CYS A 194 4.82 -6.98 2.42
C CYS A 194 4.03 -8.27 2.49
N GLN A 195 2.94 -8.20 3.23
CA GLN A 195 1.95 -9.28 3.30
C GLN A 195 0.66 -8.85 2.60
N GLN A 196 -0.29 -9.75 2.47
CA GLN A 196 -1.56 -9.57 1.75
C GLN A 196 -1.37 -9.44 0.24
N TYR A 197 -0.99 -8.28 -0.28
CA TYR A 197 -0.70 -8.05 -1.69
C TYR A 197 0.21 -6.82 -1.88
N PHE A 198 0.77 -6.70 -3.08
CA PHE A 198 1.47 -5.50 -3.55
C PHE A 198 0.74 -4.95 -4.78
N LEU A 199 0.54 -3.63 -4.83
CA LEU A 199 -0.07 -2.95 -5.97
C LEU A 199 0.75 -1.72 -6.39
N MET A 200 1.15 -1.67 -7.66
CA MET A 200 1.70 -0.46 -8.27
C MET A 200 0.77 0.03 -9.38
N SER A 201 0.19 1.21 -9.19
CA SER A 201 -0.74 1.80 -10.16
C SER A 201 -0.14 2.96 -10.96
N SER A 202 0.90 3.62 -10.45
CA SER A 202 1.63 4.71 -11.13
C SER A 202 2.87 5.12 -10.34
N GLY A 203 3.65 6.09 -10.85
CA GLY A 203 4.88 6.57 -10.22
C GLY A 203 6.10 5.77 -10.64
N GLU A 204 7.18 5.87 -9.86
CA GLU A 204 8.44 5.18 -10.11
C GLU A 204 8.92 4.44 -8.86
N LEU A 205 9.29 3.18 -9.04
CA LEU A 205 9.91 2.36 -8.00
C LEU A 205 11.23 1.81 -8.55
N ASN A 206 12.32 2.23 -7.93
CA ASN A 206 13.66 1.81 -8.28
C ASN A 206 14.27 1.05 -7.12
N ILE A 207 14.65 -0.21 -7.32
CA ILE A 207 15.27 -1.06 -6.31
C ILE A 207 16.66 -1.46 -6.81
N ASN A 208 17.68 -1.17 -6.01
CA ASN A 208 19.05 -1.45 -6.38
C ASN A 208 19.89 -1.81 -5.14
N GLY A 209 20.72 -2.85 -5.26
CA GLY A 209 21.67 -3.21 -4.22
C GLY A 209 21.06 -3.94 -3.02
N VAL A 210 20.05 -4.80 -3.23
CA VAL A 210 19.45 -5.63 -2.19
C VAL A 210 20.07 -7.03 -2.16
N GLU A 211 20.28 -7.59 -0.95
CA GLU A 211 20.98 -8.88 -0.82
C GLU A 211 20.05 -10.10 -0.96
N ASP A 212 18.72 -9.90 -0.97
CA ASP A 212 17.71 -10.94 -1.20
C ASP A 212 16.77 -10.50 -2.34
N ASP A 213 15.45 -10.58 -2.17
CA ASP A 213 14.47 -10.33 -3.22
C ASP A 213 14.22 -8.81 -3.41
N GLY A 214 13.93 -8.39 -4.64
CA GLY A 214 13.54 -7.01 -4.94
C GLY A 214 12.23 -6.67 -4.22
N ILE A 215 11.17 -7.46 -4.50
CA ILE A 215 9.87 -7.35 -3.84
C ILE A 215 9.41 -8.75 -3.44
N GLN A 216 9.16 -8.96 -2.14
CA GLN A 216 8.56 -10.18 -1.62
C GLN A 216 7.15 -9.91 -1.11
N VAL A 217 6.18 -10.76 -1.53
CA VAL A 217 4.78 -10.69 -1.09
C VAL A 217 4.37 -12.02 -0.47
N GLU A 218 3.91 -11.97 0.77
CA GLU A 218 3.48 -13.15 1.53
C GLU A 218 2.01 -13.04 1.94
N LEU A 219 1.45 -14.11 2.48
CA LEU A 219 0.16 -14.05 3.19
C LEU A 219 0.36 -13.43 4.57
N LYS A 220 -0.58 -12.59 5.00
CA LYS A 220 -0.59 -12.04 6.36
C LYS A 220 -0.79 -13.14 7.42
N ASP A 221 -1.67 -14.09 7.11
CA ASP A 221 -2.02 -15.23 7.93
C ASP A 221 -2.05 -16.48 7.04
N THR A 222 -2.29 -17.64 7.63
CA THR A 222 -2.34 -18.92 6.89
C THR A 222 -3.57 -19.07 5.99
N VAL A 223 -4.57 -18.19 6.12
CA VAL A 223 -5.83 -18.27 5.37
C VAL A 223 -5.79 -17.30 4.21
N GLN A 224 -5.80 -17.83 3.00
CA GLN A 224 -5.94 -17.05 1.78
C GLN A 224 -7.41 -16.67 1.54
N THR A 225 -7.70 -15.39 1.37
CA THR A 225 -9.05 -14.89 1.07
C THR A 225 -9.30 -14.65 -0.41
N GLY A 226 -8.25 -14.69 -1.24
CA GLY A 226 -8.35 -14.43 -2.67
C GLY A 226 -8.49 -12.94 -3.01
N ILE A 227 -8.91 -12.66 -4.26
CA ILE A 227 -9.15 -11.30 -4.73
C ILE A 227 -10.57 -10.90 -4.35
N LEU A 228 -10.71 -9.92 -3.47
CA LEU A 228 -11.98 -9.40 -3.01
C LEU A 228 -12.33 -8.09 -3.73
N LYS A 229 -13.60 -7.73 -3.71
CA LYS A 229 -14.07 -6.45 -4.25
C LYS A 229 -13.48 -5.27 -3.49
N ASP A 230 -13.31 -5.43 -2.18
CA ASP A 230 -12.56 -4.51 -1.32
C ASP A 230 -11.17 -5.07 -1.11
N HIS A 231 -10.17 -4.42 -1.71
CA HIS A 231 -8.78 -4.83 -1.60
C HIS A 231 -8.23 -4.77 -0.18
N GLU A 232 -8.80 -3.98 0.72
CA GLU A 232 -8.34 -3.93 2.12
C GLU A 232 -8.43 -5.29 2.82
N ASP A 233 -9.38 -6.14 2.41
CA ASP A 233 -9.59 -7.47 2.97
C ASP A 233 -8.90 -8.59 2.18
N GLU A 234 -8.25 -8.27 1.07
CA GLU A 234 -7.54 -9.25 0.26
C GLU A 234 -6.30 -9.79 0.97
N ASN A 235 -6.18 -11.11 1.07
CA ASN A 235 -5.00 -11.81 1.59
C ASN A 235 -4.59 -12.90 0.59
N SER A 236 -4.18 -12.47 -0.59
CA SER A 236 -3.90 -13.35 -1.74
C SER A 236 -2.43 -13.68 -1.91
N GLY A 237 -1.54 -12.86 -1.36
CA GLY A 237 -0.10 -12.90 -1.64
C GLY A 237 0.24 -12.45 -3.05
N ASN A 238 -0.66 -11.75 -3.75
CA ASN A 238 -0.50 -11.36 -5.15
C ASN A 238 0.36 -10.11 -5.33
N PHE A 239 1.02 -10.06 -6.48
CA PHE A 239 1.67 -8.85 -6.99
C PHE A 239 0.86 -8.30 -8.18
N TYR A 240 0.52 -7.02 -8.14
CA TYR A 240 -0.18 -6.32 -9.21
C TYR A 240 0.61 -5.11 -9.68
N MET A 241 0.72 -4.95 -11.00
CA MET A 241 1.22 -3.73 -11.61
C MET A 241 0.31 -3.32 -12.76
N SER A 242 -0.37 -2.19 -12.61
CA SER A 242 -1.27 -1.63 -13.63
C SER A 242 -0.73 -0.38 -14.29
N GLY A 243 0.36 0.20 -13.78
CA GLY A 243 0.99 1.40 -14.34
C GLY A 243 2.30 1.75 -13.65
N GLY A 244 2.90 2.88 -14.05
CA GLY A 244 4.17 3.36 -13.52
C GLY A 244 5.41 2.70 -14.14
N SER A 245 6.56 2.85 -13.50
CA SER A 245 7.84 2.28 -13.91
C SER A 245 8.50 1.56 -12.75
N LEU A 246 8.76 0.27 -12.89
CA LEU A 246 9.44 -0.56 -11.91
C LEU A 246 10.82 -0.96 -12.47
N SER A 247 11.88 -0.55 -11.77
CA SER A 247 13.27 -0.91 -12.08
C SER A 247 13.88 -1.68 -10.93
N ILE A 248 14.42 -2.88 -11.19
CA ILE A 248 15.07 -3.71 -10.17
C ILE A 248 16.42 -4.21 -10.72
N ASN A 249 17.49 -3.89 -10.00
CA ASN A 249 18.86 -4.22 -10.40
C ASN A 249 19.71 -4.62 -9.18
N ASN A 250 20.82 -5.33 -9.42
CA ASN A 250 21.81 -5.67 -8.39
C ASN A 250 21.16 -6.30 -7.13
N LEU A 251 20.56 -7.47 -7.29
CA LEU A 251 19.90 -8.21 -6.20
C LEU A 251 20.50 -9.61 -6.06
N GLY A 252 20.36 -10.19 -4.86
CA GLY A 252 20.84 -11.54 -4.56
C GLY A 252 19.79 -12.63 -4.82
N GLY A 253 18.51 -12.29 -4.81
CA GLY A 253 17.38 -13.20 -4.97
C GLY A 253 16.57 -12.99 -6.25
N TYR A 254 15.26 -13.00 -6.14
CA TYR A 254 14.31 -12.76 -7.24
C TYR A 254 13.97 -11.28 -7.39
N CYS A 255 13.71 -10.81 -8.62
CA CYS A 255 13.17 -9.46 -8.81
C CYS A 255 11.81 -9.32 -8.10
N ILE A 256 10.94 -10.31 -8.27
CA ILE A 256 9.65 -10.38 -7.59
C ILE A 256 9.42 -11.82 -7.15
N LYS A 257 9.05 -12.00 -5.88
CA LYS A 257 8.71 -13.28 -5.29
C LYS A 257 7.39 -13.18 -4.55
N THR A 258 6.42 -14.04 -4.90
CA THR A 258 5.09 -14.02 -4.32
C THR A 258 4.60 -15.41 -3.96
N VAL A 259 3.78 -15.51 -2.93
CA VAL A 259 3.03 -16.74 -2.62
C VAL A 259 1.74 -16.85 -3.44
N GLY A 260 1.24 -15.73 -3.95
CA GLY A 260 0.13 -15.64 -4.89
C GLY A 260 0.61 -15.52 -6.33
N SER A 261 -0.19 -14.87 -7.17
CA SER A 261 0.06 -14.66 -8.59
C SER A 261 0.74 -13.33 -8.89
N ILE A 262 1.49 -13.26 -9.99
CA ILE A 262 2.06 -12.02 -10.52
C ILE A 262 1.24 -11.59 -11.73
N ALA A 263 0.69 -10.37 -11.69
CA ALA A 263 -0.13 -9.81 -12.76
C ALA A 263 0.37 -8.45 -13.22
N PHE A 264 0.75 -8.37 -14.50
CA PHE A 264 1.07 -7.12 -15.18
C PHE A 264 -0.06 -6.76 -16.14
N SER A 265 -0.82 -5.72 -15.84
CA SER A 265 -1.85 -5.17 -16.74
C SER A 265 -1.44 -3.84 -17.38
N GLY A 266 -0.28 -3.30 -17.00
CA GLY A 266 0.30 -2.08 -17.53
C GLY A 266 1.63 -1.74 -16.87
N GLY A 267 2.17 -0.55 -17.21
CA GLY A 267 3.43 -0.05 -16.68
C GLY A 267 4.67 -0.55 -17.41
N LYS A 268 5.82 0.01 -17.03
CA LYS A 268 7.14 -0.29 -17.61
C LYS A 268 7.94 -1.14 -16.65
N GLN A 269 8.29 -2.36 -17.07
CA GLN A 269 9.14 -3.29 -16.33
C GLN A 269 10.58 -3.17 -16.81
N LEU A 270 11.47 -2.77 -15.93
CA LEU A 270 12.92 -2.56 -16.18
C LEU A 270 13.74 -3.51 -15.30
N PHE A 271 13.51 -4.79 -15.44
CA PHE A 271 14.20 -5.86 -14.72
C PHE A 271 14.16 -7.16 -15.53
N ASP A 272 14.92 -8.16 -15.11
CA ASP A 272 14.86 -9.49 -15.72
C ASP A 272 13.53 -10.19 -15.38
N THR A 273 12.62 -10.23 -16.35
CA THR A 273 11.30 -10.87 -16.19
C THR A 273 11.36 -12.39 -16.07
N ASN A 274 12.52 -13.02 -16.33
CA ASN A 274 12.75 -14.44 -16.05
C ASN A 274 13.18 -14.68 -14.59
N ASN A 275 13.62 -13.64 -13.89
CA ASN A 275 14.01 -13.69 -12.49
C ASN A 275 12.85 -13.33 -11.56
N ILE A 276 11.68 -13.97 -11.75
CA ILE A 276 10.51 -13.84 -10.90
C ILE A 276 10.09 -15.21 -10.37
N LYS A 277 9.49 -15.24 -9.17
CA LYS A 277 9.00 -16.45 -8.53
C LYS A 277 7.56 -16.29 -8.06
N ASP A 278 6.70 -17.08 -8.65
CA ASP A 278 5.27 -17.18 -8.36
C ASP A 278 4.99 -18.61 -7.85
N TYR A 279 4.50 -18.72 -6.62
CA TYR A 279 4.18 -20.02 -6.02
C TYR A 279 2.73 -20.46 -6.31
N ALA A 280 1.85 -19.59 -6.78
CA ALA A 280 0.49 -19.96 -7.15
C ALA A 280 0.47 -20.89 -8.38
N THR A 281 1.41 -20.70 -9.31
CA THR A 281 1.56 -21.56 -10.50
C THR A 281 2.18 -22.92 -10.20
N THR A 282 2.86 -23.10 -9.06
CA THR A 282 3.45 -24.39 -8.69
C THR A 282 2.46 -25.33 -7.99
N ALA A 283 1.32 -24.83 -7.51
CA ALA A 283 0.31 -25.65 -6.82
C ALA A 283 -0.68 -26.33 -7.78
N ILE A 284 -0.78 -25.88 -9.04
CA ILE A 284 -1.56 -26.53 -10.10
C ILE A 284 -0.70 -26.54 -11.34
N LEU A 285 0.09 -27.60 -11.51
CA LEU A 285 0.53 -28.03 -12.82
C LEU A 285 -0.73 -28.45 -13.62
N GLN A 286 -1.47 -27.46 -14.14
CA GLN A 286 -2.14 -27.71 -15.39
C GLN A 286 -1.02 -27.97 -16.39
N PRO A 287 -0.97 -29.14 -17.04
CA PRO A 287 -0.01 -29.34 -18.10
C PRO A 287 -0.20 -28.19 -19.08
N ARG A 288 0.80 -27.33 -19.20
CA ARG A 288 0.94 -26.45 -20.35
C ARG A 288 1.05 -27.39 -21.53
N THR A 289 -0.07 -27.66 -22.16
CA THR A 289 -0.07 -28.15 -23.53
C THR A 289 0.45 -27.01 -24.38
N THR A 290 1.78 -26.89 -24.46
CA THR A 290 2.41 -26.35 -25.65
C THR A 290 2.04 -27.33 -26.75
N LEU A 291 0.95 -27.12 -27.41
CA LEU A 291 0.63 -27.78 -28.69
C LEU A 291 -0.34 -26.89 -29.43
N ASP A 292 0.03 -26.67 -30.67
CA ASP A 292 -0.77 -26.12 -31.74
C ASP A 292 -2.26 -26.16 -31.47
N ASP A 293 -2.85 -25.01 -31.19
CA ASP A 293 -4.31 -24.83 -31.05
C ASP A 293 -5.11 -25.17 -32.32
N ALA A 294 -4.41 -25.59 -33.37
CA ALA A 294 -5.01 -25.90 -34.66
C ALA A 294 -5.61 -27.33 -34.78
N GLN A 295 -5.37 -28.21 -33.77
CA GLN A 295 -5.82 -29.63 -33.88
C GLN A 295 -6.45 -30.21 -32.60
N SER A 296 -6.91 -29.40 -31.66
CA SER A 296 -7.65 -29.94 -30.53
C SER A 296 -9.02 -30.47 -31.00
N PRO A 297 -9.35 -31.77 -30.74
CA PRO A 297 -10.63 -32.32 -31.15
C PRO A 297 -11.78 -31.54 -30.47
N VAL A 298 -12.85 -31.36 -31.26
CA VAL A 298 -14.08 -30.71 -30.78
C VAL A 298 -14.57 -31.42 -29.51
N GLN A 299 -14.77 -30.66 -28.44
CA GLN A 299 -15.31 -31.17 -27.18
C GLN A 299 -16.70 -30.57 -26.96
N VAL A 300 -17.67 -31.42 -26.66
CA VAL A 300 -19.06 -31.01 -26.42
C VAL A 300 -19.43 -31.32 -24.97
N TYR A 301 -20.06 -30.33 -24.30
CA TYR A 301 -20.51 -30.46 -22.91
C TYR A 301 -22.00 -30.12 -22.82
N ASP A 302 -22.72 -30.81 -21.93
CA ASP A 302 -24.06 -30.38 -21.53
C ASP A 302 -24.03 -29.15 -20.61
N LEU A 303 -25.20 -28.62 -20.24
CA LEU A 303 -25.28 -27.45 -19.34
C LEU A 303 -24.85 -27.76 -17.90
N GLN A 304 -24.70 -29.03 -17.54
CA GLN A 304 -24.16 -29.47 -16.24
C GLN A 304 -22.64 -29.67 -16.27
N GLY A 305 -21.98 -29.36 -17.41
CA GLY A 305 -20.53 -29.49 -17.58
C GLY A 305 -20.05 -30.93 -17.85
N ARG A 306 -20.94 -31.88 -18.08
CA ARG A 306 -20.57 -33.27 -18.42
C ARG A 306 -20.17 -33.33 -19.87
N ARG A 307 -19.02 -33.98 -20.15
CA ARG A 307 -18.53 -34.16 -21.51
C ARG A 307 -19.40 -35.21 -22.25
N MET A 308 -19.86 -34.83 -23.40
CA MET A 308 -20.62 -35.74 -24.30
C MET A 308 -19.67 -36.53 -25.20
N PRO A 309 -19.94 -37.82 -25.47
CA PRO A 309 -19.15 -38.61 -26.43
C PRO A 309 -19.20 -37.97 -27.82
N HIS A 310 -18.06 -37.96 -28.53
CA HIS A 310 -17.93 -37.34 -29.85
C HIS A 310 -18.85 -37.95 -30.90
N ASP A 311 -19.14 -39.25 -30.80
CA ASP A 311 -19.88 -40.02 -31.80
C ASP A 311 -21.33 -40.28 -31.39
N ALA A 312 -21.83 -39.68 -30.32
CA ALA A 312 -23.20 -39.85 -29.88
C ALA A 312 -24.15 -38.89 -30.61
N MET A 313 -25.31 -39.38 -31.08
CA MET A 313 -26.42 -38.50 -31.44
C MET A 313 -26.82 -37.68 -30.20
N LEU A 314 -26.54 -36.39 -30.25
CA LEU A 314 -26.87 -35.49 -29.14
C LEU A 314 -28.39 -35.28 -29.08
N PRO A 315 -29.07 -35.53 -27.97
CA PRO A 315 -30.48 -35.21 -27.79
C PRO A 315 -30.75 -33.71 -28.06
N ARG A 316 -32.04 -33.40 -28.33
CA ARG A 316 -32.44 -31.97 -28.42
C ARG A 316 -32.06 -31.23 -27.15
N GLY A 317 -31.37 -30.11 -27.32
CA GLY A 317 -30.88 -29.36 -26.15
C GLY A 317 -29.86 -28.31 -26.52
N ILE A 318 -29.35 -27.66 -25.44
CA ILE A 318 -28.28 -26.67 -25.54
C ILE A 318 -26.99 -27.30 -25.03
N TYR A 319 -25.92 -27.10 -25.79
CA TYR A 319 -24.61 -27.65 -25.53
C TYR A 319 -23.54 -26.54 -25.61
N ILE A 320 -22.44 -26.72 -24.89
CA ILE A 320 -21.25 -25.90 -24.97
C ILE A 320 -20.21 -26.66 -25.79
N VAL A 321 -19.79 -26.08 -26.90
CA VAL A 321 -18.74 -26.63 -27.76
C VAL A 321 -17.45 -25.89 -27.57
N LYS A 322 -16.38 -26.62 -27.30
CA LYS A 322 -15.02 -26.11 -27.20
C LYS A 322 -14.19 -26.64 -28.36
N GLU A 323 -13.63 -25.73 -29.16
CA GLU A 323 -12.87 -26.04 -30.37
C GLU A 323 -11.77 -25.00 -30.58
N GLY A 324 -10.50 -25.40 -30.73
CA GLY A 324 -9.39 -24.48 -30.98
C GLY A 324 -9.30 -23.33 -30.01
N GLY A 325 -9.44 -23.58 -28.69
CA GLY A 325 -9.42 -22.57 -27.66
C GLY A 325 -10.67 -21.66 -27.60
N LYS A 326 -11.61 -21.79 -28.54
CA LYS A 326 -12.86 -21.01 -28.55
C LYS A 326 -14.02 -21.83 -27.98
N THR A 327 -14.88 -21.14 -27.24
CA THR A 327 -16.09 -21.73 -26.65
C THR A 327 -17.33 -21.09 -27.29
N ARG A 328 -18.27 -21.92 -27.74
CA ARG A 328 -19.53 -21.46 -28.34
C ARG A 328 -20.71 -22.26 -27.84
N LYS A 329 -21.89 -21.63 -27.83
CA LYS A 329 -23.17 -22.30 -27.59
C LYS A 329 -23.66 -22.97 -28.88
N MET A 330 -24.11 -24.22 -28.78
CA MET A 330 -24.77 -24.97 -29.87
C MET A 330 -26.15 -25.40 -29.41
N THR A 331 -27.13 -25.28 -30.31
CA THR A 331 -28.49 -25.76 -30.04
C THR A 331 -28.80 -26.89 -31.02
N MET A 332 -29.12 -28.06 -30.49
CA MET A 332 -29.65 -29.21 -31.28
C MET A 332 -31.19 -29.14 -31.28
N LYS A 333 -31.80 -29.09 -32.46
CA LYS A 333 -33.26 -29.01 -32.66
C LYS A 333 -33.89 -30.38 -32.75
#